data_c63190654030aa94830f618d9921f217
#
_entry.id   c63190654030aa94830f618d9921f217
#
_cell.length_a   1.000
_cell.length_b   1.000
_cell.length_c   1.000
_cell.angle_alpha   90.00
_cell.angle_beta   90.00
_cell.angle_gamma   90.00
#
_symmetry.space_group_name_H-M   'P 1'
#
loop_
_entity.id
_entity.type
_entity.pdbx_description
1 polymer ?
#
loop_
_entity_poly.entity_id
_entity_poly.type
_entity_poly.pdbx_seq_one_letter_code
_entity_poly.pdbx_strand_id
1 'polypeptide(L)'
;MLNNRDRRITIERFRDQTNAFNEVVKVWGILTTVWASKEDIRDSERFAANQLAASITTRFQIRYSATVADVSPLDRVVFEDRVFEIVGVKEIGRREGIEITAAARADLV
;
A
#
# COMPACT_ATOMS: atom_id res chain seq x y z
N MET A 1 13.87 3.30 14.17
CA MET A 1 12.85 3.81 13.27
C MET A 1 13.45 4.32 11.98
N LEU A 2 12.82 3.99 10.88
CA LEU A 2 13.32 4.42 9.59
C LEU A 2 12.95 5.88 9.37
N ASN A 3 13.96 6.70 9.14
CA ASN A 3 13.72 8.12 8.93
C ASN A 3 13.92 8.56 7.49
N ASN A 4 14.42 7.66 6.66
CA ASN A 4 14.69 8.00 5.26
C ASN A 4 13.43 7.84 4.44
N ARG A 5 12.66 8.89 4.33
CA ARG A 5 11.49 8.88 3.44
C ARG A 5 11.94 9.36 2.07
N ASP A 6 12.64 8.48 1.39
CA ASP A 6 13.23 8.81 0.10
C ASP A 6 12.58 8.06 -1.06
N ARG A 7 11.48 7.36 -0.81
CA ARG A 7 10.73 6.67 -1.86
C ARG A 7 9.42 7.39 -2.09
N ARG A 8 9.11 7.61 -3.33
CA ARG A 8 7.85 8.28 -3.67
C ARG A 8 6.80 7.21 -3.96
N ILE A 9 5.73 7.20 -3.19
CA ILE A 9 4.67 6.25 -3.39
C ILE A 9 3.36 6.98 -3.64
N THR A 10 2.47 6.35 -4.39
CA THR A 10 1.14 6.86 -4.64
C THR A 10 0.15 5.94 -3.95
N ILE A 11 -0.75 6.52 -3.18
CA ILE A 11 -1.83 5.76 -2.56
C ILE A 11 -3.06 5.97 -3.41
N GLU A 12 -3.69 4.86 -3.82
CA GLU A 12 -4.86 4.90 -4.66
C GLU A 12 -6.06 4.35 -3.91
N ARG A 13 -7.19 4.94 -4.16
CA ARG A 13 -8.47 4.54 -3.57
C ARG A 13 -9.46 4.33 -4.67
N PHE A 14 -10.22 3.25 -4.61
CA PHE A 14 -11.24 3.03 -5.61
C PHE A 14 -12.55 3.66 -5.15
N ARG A 15 -13.38 3.98 -6.14
CA ARG A 15 -14.73 4.43 -5.90
C ARG A 15 -15.62 3.83 -6.97
N ASP A 16 -16.90 3.74 -6.67
CA ASP A 16 -17.86 3.28 -7.64
C ASP A 16 -18.18 4.41 -8.60
N GLN A 17 -18.27 4.07 -9.87
CA GLN A 17 -18.61 5.03 -10.90
C GLN A 17 -19.56 4.37 -11.88
N THR A 18 -20.59 5.11 -12.30
CA THR A 18 -21.54 4.59 -13.27
C THR A 18 -21.03 4.87 -14.67
N ASN A 19 -20.91 3.84 -15.48
CA ASN A 19 -20.45 4.02 -16.85
C ASN A 19 -21.61 4.35 -17.80
N ALA A 20 -21.31 4.39 -19.11
CA ALA A 20 -22.30 4.79 -20.09
C ALA A 20 -23.46 3.79 -20.22
N PHE A 21 -23.27 2.58 -19.71
CA PHE A 21 -24.30 1.54 -19.76
C PHE A 21 -25.06 1.43 -18.44
N ASN A 22 -24.94 2.41 -17.57
CA ASN A 22 -25.55 2.39 -16.23
C ASN A 22 -25.02 1.26 -15.34
N GLU A 23 -23.84 0.76 -15.63
CA GLU A 23 -23.21 -0.23 -14.78
C GLU A 23 -22.33 0.46 -13.75
N VAL A 24 -22.35 -0.06 -12.53
CA VAL A 24 -21.46 0.41 -11.49
C VAL A 24 -20.13 -0.31 -11.61
N VAL A 25 -19.08 0.45 -11.86
CA VAL A 25 -17.73 -0.09 -12.01
C VAL A 25 -16.82 0.55 -10.98
N LYS A 26 -15.78 -0.16 -10.59
CA LYS A 26 -14.79 0.36 -9.66
C LYS A 26 -13.70 1.06 -10.45
N VAL A 27 -13.41 2.28 -10.06
CA VAL A 27 -12.38 3.08 -10.69
C VAL A 27 -11.37 3.48 -9.64
N TRP A 28 -10.09 3.18 -9.89
CA TRP A 28 -9.01 3.57 -8.99
C TRP A 28 -8.60 5.00 -9.32
N GLY A 29 -8.50 5.81 -8.27
CA GLY A 29 -8.04 7.17 -8.38
C GLY A 29 -6.96 7.45 -7.38
N ILE A 30 -6.17 8.47 -7.64
CA ILE A 30 -5.08 8.86 -6.75
C ILE A 30 -5.66 9.55 -5.53
N LEU A 31 -5.38 9.01 -4.35
CA LEU A 31 -5.68 9.69 -3.10
C LEU A 31 -4.61 10.74 -2.82
N THR A 32 -3.35 10.33 -2.88
CA THR A 32 -2.25 11.23 -2.62
C THR A 32 -0.95 10.56 -3.03
N THR A 33 0.07 11.38 -3.25
CA THR A 33 1.43 10.90 -3.48
C THR A 33 2.31 11.46 -2.38
N VAL A 34 3.05 10.60 -1.70
CA VAL A 34 3.80 10.99 -0.52
C VAL A 34 5.18 10.36 -0.55
N TRP A 35 6.05 10.90 0.27
CA TRP A 35 7.36 10.31 0.51
C TRP A 35 7.23 9.26 1.60
N ALA A 36 7.92 8.15 1.38
CA ALA A 36 7.87 7.02 2.31
C ALA A 36 9.25 6.45 2.50
N SER A 37 9.47 5.83 3.64
CA SER A 37 10.59 4.91 3.80
C SER A 37 10.09 3.53 3.41
N LYS A 38 11.00 2.70 2.91
CA LYS A 38 10.64 1.39 2.39
C LYS A 38 11.53 0.35 3.04
N GLU A 39 10.91 -0.71 3.50
CA GLU A 39 11.62 -1.82 4.08
C GLU A 39 11.00 -3.11 3.58
N ASP A 40 11.79 -3.93 2.90
CA ASP A 40 11.33 -5.23 2.46
C ASP A 40 11.42 -6.21 3.62
N ILE A 41 10.36 -6.98 3.81
CA ILE A 41 10.28 -7.92 4.91
C ILE A 41 10.83 -9.25 4.42
N ARG A 42 11.79 -9.77 5.16
CA ARG A 42 12.33 -11.09 4.88
C ARG A 42 11.26 -12.13 5.11
N ASP A 43 11.23 -13.09 4.22
CA ASP A 43 10.14 -14.03 4.18
C ASP A 43 10.49 -15.41 4.69
N SER A 44 11.62 -15.56 5.35
CA SER A 44 12.02 -16.89 5.77
C SER A 44 10.98 -17.54 6.67
N GLU A 45 10.35 -16.77 7.53
CA GLU A 45 9.32 -17.33 8.40
C GLU A 45 8.01 -17.55 7.68
N ARG A 46 7.79 -16.83 6.61
CA ARG A 46 6.53 -16.89 5.92
C ARG A 46 6.41 -18.09 5.01
N PHE A 47 7.55 -18.61 4.58
CA PHE A 47 7.54 -19.74 3.68
C PHE A 47 7.13 -21.03 4.37
N ALA A 48 7.10 -21.02 5.68
CA ALA A 48 6.63 -22.20 6.39
C ALA A 48 5.17 -22.49 6.12
N ALA A 49 4.44 -21.57 5.56
CA ALA A 49 3.02 -21.74 5.31
C ALA A 49 2.71 -22.26 3.91
N ASN A 50 3.67 -22.82 3.22
CA ASN A 50 3.46 -23.38 1.89
C ASN A 50 2.90 -22.35 0.91
N GLN A 51 3.54 -21.22 0.85
CA GLN A 51 3.15 -20.18 -0.08
C GLN A 51 3.44 -20.64 -1.50
N LEU A 52 2.39 -20.78 -2.28
CA LEU A 52 2.54 -21.20 -3.67
C LEU A 52 2.95 -20.07 -4.57
N ALA A 53 2.47 -18.87 -4.29
CA ALA A 53 2.79 -17.71 -5.09
C ALA A 53 3.74 -16.85 -4.29
N ALA A 54 4.88 -16.54 -4.88
CA ALA A 54 5.83 -15.62 -4.24
C ALA A 54 5.20 -14.23 -4.21
N SER A 55 5.25 -13.60 -3.06
CA SER A 55 4.81 -12.22 -2.94
C SER A 55 5.89 -11.43 -2.21
N ILE A 56 5.99 -10.18 -2.59
CA ILE A 56 6.95 -9.28 -1.97
C ILE A 56 6.18 -8.46 -0.94
N THR A 57 6.56 -8.64 0.33
CA THR A 57 5.94 -7.88 1.41
C THR A 57 6.85 -6.74 1.78
N THR A 58 6.29 -5.57 1.84
CA THR A 58 7.04 -4.35 2.05
C THR A 58 6.32 -3.49 3.08
N ARG A 59 7.09 -2.87 3.96
CA ARG A 59 6.56 -1.86 4.87
C ARG A 59 6.95 -0.49 4.35
N PHE A 60 5.95 0.36 4.21
CA PHE A 60 6.15 1.76 3.89
C PHE A 60 5.78 2.57 5.12
N GLN A 61 6.64 3.50 5.50
CA GLN A 61 6.33 4.42 6.60
C GLN A 61 6.23 5.82 6.03
N ILE A 62 5.11 6.45 6.29
CA ILE A 62 4.82 7.79 5.78
C ILE A 62 4.50 8.69 6.95
N ARG A 63 4.57 9.99 6.69
CA ARG A 63 4.19 10.97 7.68
C ARG A 63 2.67 11.00 7.83
N TYR A 64 2.20 11.14 9.05
CA TYR A 64 0.78 11.28 9.30
C TYR A 64 0.25 12.58 8.70
N SER A 65 -0.93 12.52 8.13
CA SER A 65 -1.67 13.70 7.71
C SER A 65 -3.15 13.32 7.68
N ALA A 66 -3.99 14.35 7.62
CA ALA A 66 -5.43 14.08 7.57
C ALA A 66 -5.80 13.29 6.31
N THR A 67 -5.08 13.51 5.22
CA THR A 67 -5.38 12.82 3.97
C THR A 67 -5.18 11.32 4.07
N VAL A 68 -4.15 10.89 4.83
CA VAL A 68 -3.83 9.46 4.92
C VAL A 68 -4.35 8.84 6.22
N ALA A 69 -5.08 9.61 7.02
CA ALA A 69 -5.51 9.11 8.33
C ALA A 69 -6.42 7.89 8.22
N ASP A 70 -7.16 7.77 7.13
CA ASP A 70 -8.11 6.68 6.95
C ASP A 70 -7.67 5.66 5.90
N VAL A 71 -6.40 5.64 5.54
CA VAL A 71 -5.89 4.60 4.64
C VAL A 71 -6.12 3.23 5.27
N SER A 72 -6.59 2.30 4.46
CA SER A 72 -7.01 0.99 4.94
C SER A 72 -6.65 -0.08 3.90
N PRO A 73 -6.85 -1.36 4.23
CA PRO A 73 -6.63 -2.41 3.23
C PRO A 73 -7.52 -2.35 2.00
N LEU A 74 -8.51 -1.48 1.98
CA LEU A 74 -9.28 -1.25 0.76
C LEU A 74 -8.55 -0.38 -0.25
N ASP A 75 -7.50 0.30 0.19
CA ASP A 75 -6.68 1.12 -0.68
C ASP A 75 -5.50 0.30 -1.20
N ARG A 76 -4.72 0.89 -2.09
CA ARG A 76 -3.51 0.23 -2.58
C ARG A 76 -2.41 1.24 -2.76
N VAL A 77 -1.18 0.74 -2.83
CA VAL A 77 0.01 1.55 -3.02
C VAL A 77 0.58 1.24 -4.39
N VAL A 78 0.97 2.27 -5.12
CA VAL A 78 1.70 2.11 -6.37
C VAL A 78 3.09 2.68 -6.18
N PHE A 79 4.10 1.86 -6.45
CA PHE A 79 5.48 2.24 -6.31
C PHE A 79 6.25 1.67 -7.49
N GLU A 80 6.90 2.56 -8.26
CA GLU A 80 7.69 2.17 -9.43
C GLU A 80 6.88 1.30 -10.39
N ASP A 81 5.67 1.76 -10.71
CA ASP A 81 4.75 1.09 -11.63
C ASP A 81 4.28 -0.27 -11.15
N ARG A 82 4.44 -0.55 -9.89
CA ARG A 82 4.02 -1.81 -9.31
C ARG A 82 2.94 -1.57 -8.29
N VAL A 83 1.89 -2.39 -8.34
CA VAL A 83 0.78 -2.28 -7.41
C VAL A 83 1.03 -3.17 -6.23
N PHE A 84 0.91 -2.60 -5.03
CA PHE A 84 1.00 -3.32 -3.78
C PHE A 84 -0.36 -3.26 -3.10
N GLU A 85 -0.87 -4.42 -2.74
CA GLU A 85 -2.11 -4.50 -1.99
C GLU A 85 -1.82 -4.30 -0.52
N ILE A 86 -2.56 -3.40 0.10
CA ILE A 86 -2.34 -3.10 1.51
C ILE A 86 -2.95 -4.22 2.34
N VAL A 87 -2.13 -4.83 3.19
CA VAL A 87 -2.60 -5.90 4.06
C VAL A 87 -2.71 -5.47 5.50
N GLY A 88 -2.13 -4.33 5.86
CA GLY A 88 -2.26 -3.81 7.21
C GLY A 88 -1.84 -2.37 7.29
N VAL A 89 -2.40 -1.64 8.23
CA VAL A 89 -2.09 -0.24 8.47
C VAL A 89 -1.98 -0.06 9.98
N LYS A 90 -0.94 0.66 10.40
CA LYS A 90 -0.69 0.86 11.81
C LYS A 90 -0.21 2.29 12.02
N GLU A 91 -0.74 2.93 13.02
CA GLU A 91 -0.29 4.28 13.38
C GLU A 91 0.98 4.19 14.19
N ILE A 92 1.93 5.06 13.89
CA ILE A 92 3.19 5.16 14.60
C ILE A 92 3.12 6.37 15.51
N GLY A 93 3.32 6.13 16.81
CA GLY A 93 3.25 7.20 17.78
C GLY A 93 1.85 7.78 17.85
N ARG A 94 1.78 9.03 18.25
CA ARG A 94 0.50 9.73 18.29
C ARG A 94 0.46 10.69 17.12
N ARG A 95 -0.12 10.22 16.00
CA ARG A 95 -0.24 11.00 14.78
C ARG A 95 1.11 11.47 14.26
N GLU A 96 2.14 10.62 14.42
CA GLU A 96 3.46 10.94 13.90
C GLU A 96 3.69 10.34 12.55
N GLY A 97 3.26 9.09 12.37
CA GLY A 97 3.44 8.42 11.11
C GLY A 97 2.43 7.30 10.95
N ILE A 98 2.46 6.70 9.78
CA ILE A 98 1.62 5.55 9.47
C ILE A 98 2.51 4.51 8.81
N GLU A 99 2.44 3.29 9.30
CA GLU A 99 3.13 2.16 8.70
C GLU A 99 2.13 1.36 7.88
N ILE A 100 2.43 1.21 6.60
CA ILE A 100 1.60 0.46 5.68
C ILE A 100 2.35 -0.80 5.31
N THR A 101 1.77 -1.95 5.61
CA THR A 101 2.30 -3.23 5.18
C THR A 101 1.55 -3.65 3.93
N ALA A 102 2.29 -3.86 2.86
CA ALA A 102 1.68 -4.12 1.58
C ALA A 102 2.43 -5.24 0.86
N ALA A 103 1.75 -5.90 -0.05
CA ALA A 103 2.31 -7.04 -0.76
C ALA A 103 2.07 -6.87 -2.25
N ALA A 104 3.13 -7.10 -3.02
CA ALA A 104 3.04 -7.16 -4.47
C ALA A 104 3.27 -8.59 -4.90
N ARG A 105 2.47 -9.08 -5.82
CA ARG A 105 2.63 -10.42 -6.32
C ARG A 105 3.80 -10.44 -7.29
N ALA A 106 4.73 -11.34 -7.05
CA ALA A 106 5.94 -11.39 -7.85
C ALA A 106 5.68 -11.86 -9.28
N ASP A 107 4.58 -12.56 -9.49
CA ASP A 107 4.26 -13.08 -10.81
C ASP A 107 3.45 -12.09 -11.66
N LEU A 108 3.15 -10.94 -11.12
CA LEU A 108 2.46 -9.89 -11.87
C LEU A 108 3.49 -8.87 -12.35
N VAL A 109 4.13 -9.20 -13.42
CA VAL A 109 5.21 -8.36 -13.93
C VAL A 109 4.74 -7.58 -15.13
#